data_261bde9f56540d476938f22915733840
#
_entry.id   261bde9f56540d476938f22915733840
#
_cell.length_a   1.000
_cell.length_b   1.000
_cell.length_c   1.000
_cell.angle_alpha   90.00
_cell.angle_beta   90.00
_cell.angle_gamma   90.00
#
_symmetry.space_group_name_H-M   'P 1'
#
loop_
_entity.id
_entity.type
_entity.pdbx_description
1 polymer ?
#
loop_
_entity_poly.entity_id
_entity_poly.type
_entity_poly.pdbx_seq_one_letter_code
_entity_poly.pdbx_strand_id
1 'polypeptide(L)'
;MEREEAESYLHQKVEAGEVVSPVLPEGIKNYLIDIDGTICDDIPNEEPERMLTAKLYPDALETLNKWYDEGHLICFFTSRVEAHRDVTEKWLKKHGFKYHSLLMGKPRGGNYHCCLLYTSDAGDEEGR
;
A
#
# COMPACT_ATOMS: atom_id res chain seq x y z
N MET A 1 11.53 15.72 2.58
CA MET A 1 10.38 16.12 1.76
C MET A 1 9.10 15.69 2.46
N GLU A 2 8.15 16.56 2.48
CA GLU A 2 6.87 16.24 3.06
C GLU A 2 6.00 15.45 2.09
N ARG A 3 4.96 14.83 2.61
CA ARG A 3 4.03 14.03 1.83
C ARG A 3 3.48 14.78 0.62
N GLU A 4 3.06 16.01 0.83
CA GLU A 4 2.46 16.80 -0.25
C GLU A 4 3.44 17.07 -1.38
N GLU A 5 4.69 17.31 -1.04
CA GLU A 5 5.70 17.54 -2.05
C GLU A 5 5.98 16.27 -2.85
N ALA A 6 6.01 15.11 -2.17
CA ALA A 6 6.23 13.84 -2.84
C ALA A 6 5.08 13.53 -3.80
N GLU A 7 3.84 13.70 -3.35
CA GLU A 7 2.68 13.47 -4.21
C GLU A 7 2.65 14.43 -5.39
N SER A 8 2.97 15.69 -5.15
CA SER A 8 3.00 16.68 -6.22
C SER A 8 4.06 16.34 -7.26
N TYR A 9 5.21 15.88 -6.82
CA TYR A 9 6.28 15.48 -7.73
C TYR A 9 5.83 14.33 -8.63
N LEU A 10 5.23 13.29 -8.04
CA LEU A 10 4.74 12.16 -8.80
C LEU A 10 3.68 12.58 -9.81
N HIS A 11 2.76 13.40 -9.37
CA HIS A 11 1.67 13.87 -10.22
C HIS A 11 2.19 14.69 -11.40
N GLN A 12 3.13 15.58 -11.15
CA GLN A 12 3.73 16.40 -12.20
C GLN A 12 4.44 15.56 -13.25
N LYS A 13 5.14 14.51 -12.84
CA LYS A 13 5.81 13.64 -13.79
C LYS A 13 4.83 12.91 -14.69
N VAL A 14 3.73 12.46 -14.13
CA VAL A 14 2.70 11.78 -14.92
C VAL A 14 2.04 12.76 -15.89
N GLU A 15 1.71 13.95 -15.45
CA GLU A 15 1.07 14.96 -16.29
C GLU A 15 1.97 15.44 -17.41
N ALA A 16 3.26 15.51 -17.16
CA ALA A 16 4.22 15.91 -18.18
C ALA A 16 4.42 14.84 -19.26
N GLY A 17 3.81 13.68 -19.07
CA GLY A 17 3.96 12.59 -20.03
C GLY A 17 5.31 11.91 -19.95
N GLU A 18 6.06 12.13 -18.90
CA GLU A 18 7.34 11.49 -18.72
C GLU A 18 7.16 10.08 -18.22
N VAL A 19 7.77 9.13 -18.89
CA VAL A 19 7.75 7.74 -18.45
C VAL A 19 8.95 7.54 -17.56
N VAL A 20 8.78 7.85 -16.31
CA VAL A 20 9.88 7.78 -15.34
C VAL A 20 9.43 7.08 -14.08
N SER A 21 10.38 6.43 -13.42
CA SER A 21 10.19 5.95 -12.08
C SER A 21 10.67 7.06 -11.16
N PRO A 22 9.77 7.71 -10.45
CA PRO A 22 10.18 8.81 -9.59
C PRO A 22 11.07 8.33 -8.46
N VAL A 23 12.02 9.17 -8.10
CA VAL A 23 12.91 8.88 -6.98
C VAL A 23 12.42 9.67 -5.79
N LEU A 24 12.08 8.94 -4.73
CA LEU A 24 11.61 9.57 -3.51
C LEU A 24 12.79 10.10 -2.69
N PRO A 25 12.56 11.14 -1.89
CA PRO A 25 13.60 11.67 -1.02
C PRO A 25 14.07 10.63 -0.02
N GLU A 26 15.29 10.81 0.43
CA GLU A 26 15.84 9.98 1.48
C GLU A 26 14.96 10.07 2.72
N GLY A 27 14.75 8.95 3.39
CA GLY A 27 13.94 8.90 4.60
C GLY A 27 12.46 8.60 4.34
N ILE A 28 12.02 8.70 3.09
CA ILE A 28 10.64 8.36 2.75
C ILE A 28 10.59 6.87 2.43
N LYS A 29 9.70 6.16 3.10
CA LYS A 29 9.56 4.71 2.93
C LYS A 29 8.34 4.39 2.09
N ASN A 30 8.45 3.32 1.32
CA ASN A 30 7.33 2.73 0.59
C ASN A 30 6.87 1.51 1.36
N TYR A 31 5.68 1.56 1.89
CA TYR A 31 5.13 0.44 2.63
C TYR A 31 4.19 -0.36 1.73
N LEU A 32 4.40 -1.67 1.68
CA LEU A 32 3.47 -2.60 1.08
C LEU A 32 2.71 -3.28 2.20
N ILE A 33 1.41 -3.08 2.24
CA ILE A 33 0.57 -3.52 3.35
C ILE A 33 -0.48 -4.48 2.84
N ASP A 34 -0.54 -5.66 3.44
CA ASP A 34 -1.60 -6.62 3.14
C ASP A 34 -2.91 -6.14 3.76
N ILE A 35 -4.03 -6.62 3.25
CA ILE A 35 -5.34 -6.22 3.75
C ILE A 35 -5.91 -7.28 4.70
N ASP A 36 -6.29 -8.43 4.15
CA ASP A 36 -6.97 -9.45 4.94
C ASP A 36 -6.06 -10.04 6.01
N GLY A 37 -6.52 -10.00 7.25
CA GLY A 37 -5.74 -10.47 8.38
C GLY A 37 -4.69 -9.47 8.87
N THR A 38 -4.56 -8.32 8.23
CA THR A 38 -3.57 -7.30 8.60
C THR A 38 -4.23 -6.01 9.05
N ILE A 39 -5.20 -5.50 8.29
CA ILE A 39 -5.92 -4.29 8.68
C ILE A 39 -7.37 -4.57 9.01
N CYS A 40 -7.84 -5.77 8.72
CA CYS A 40 -9.20 -6.22 9.00
C CYS A 40 -9.21 -7.74 9.10
N ASP A 41 -10.38 -8.28 9.44
CA ASP A 41 -10.57 -9.74 9.45
C ASP A 41 -10.28 -10.31 8.07
N ASP A 42 -9.80 -11.54 8.05
CA ASP A 42 -9.50 -12.24 6.81
C ASP A 42 -10.80 -12.68 6.14
N ILE A 43 -11.09 -12.10 4.97
CA ILE A 43 -12.30 -12.40 4.21
C ILE A 43 -11.90 -13.15 2.94
N PRO A 44 -12.40 -14.39 2.74
CA PRO A 44 -12.05 -15.12 1.51
C PRO A 44 -12.64 -14.48 0.27
N ASN A 45 -11.97 -14.65 -0.86
CA ASN A 45 -12.45 -14.13 -2.15
C ASN A 45 -13.82 -14.67 -2.53
N GLU A 46 -14.17 -15.84 -1.99
CA GLU A 46 -15.45 -16.48 -2.27
C GLU A 46 -16.63 -15.84 -1.54
N GLU A 47 -16.34 -14.93 -0.61
CA GLU A 47 -17.38 -14.29 0.19
C GLU A 47 -17.28 -12.75 0.13
N PRO A 48 -17.35 -12.19 -1.08
CA PRO A 48 -17.17 -10.72 -1.22
C PRO A 48 -18.24 -9.91 -0.49
N GLU A 49 -19.39 -10.50 -0.22
CA GLU A 49 -20.46 -9.82 0.51
C GLU A 49 -20.06 -9.47 1.94
N ARG A 50 -19.04 -10.14 2.48
CA ARG A 50 -18.55 -9.84 3.82
C ARG A 50 -17.49 -8.75 3.84
N MET A 51 -16.98 -8.38 2.68
CA MET A 51 -15.85 -7.42 2.62
C MET A 51 -16.21 -6.02 3.09
N LEU A 52 -17.41 -5.56 2.76
CA LEU A 52 -17.81 -4.20 3.14
C LEU A 52 -18.00 -4.04 4.65
N THR A 53 -18.36 -5.13 5.32
CA THR A 53 -18.60 -5.11 6.76
C THR A 53 -17.48 -5.79 7.56
N ALA A 54 -16.33 -6.03 6.94
CA ALA A 54 -15.21 -6.65 7.62
C ALA A 54 -14.81 -5.82 8.83
N LYS A 55 -14.44 -6.50 9.91
CA LYS A 55 -14.07 -5.84 11.15
C LYS A 55 -12.73 -5.15 11.01
N LEU A 56 -12.69 -3.87 11.31
CA LEU A 56 -11.50 -3.06 11.28
C LEU A 56 -10.59 -3.38 12.47
N TYR A 57 -9.29 -3.38 12.23
CA TYR A 57 -8.30 -3.42 13.31
C TYR A 57 -7.86 -1.97 13.57
N PRO A 58 -8.34 -1.36 14.67
CA PRO A 58 -8.12 0.09 14.90
C PRO A 58 -6.66 0.49 14.95
N ASP A 59 -5.81 -0.37 15.49
CA ASP A 59 -4.38 -0.06 15.59
C ASP A 59 -3.74 0.07 14.20
N ALA A 60 -4.21 -0.73 13.25
CA ALA A 60 -3.70 -0.65 11.88
C ALA A 60 -4.08 0.68 11.25
N LEU A 61 -5.33 1.09 11.40
CA LEU A 61 -5.78 2.37 10.87
C LEU A 61 -4.95 3.53 11.41
N GLU A 62 -4.79 3.55 12.72
CA GLU A 62 -4.04 4.62 13.38
C GLU A 62 -2.59 4.66 12.93
N THR A 63 -1.95 3.50 12.89
CA THR A 63 -0.54 3.40 12.51
C THR A 63 -0.32 3.81 11.05
N LEU A 64 -1.13 3.29 10.13
CA LEU A 64 -0.94 3.58 8.72
C LEU A 64 -1.23 5.02 8.38
N ASN A 65 -2.25 5.61 9.00
CA ASN A 65 -2.55 7.01 8.76
C ASN A 65 -1.46 7.92 9.34
N LYS A 66 -0.86 7.50 10.45
CA LYS A 66 0.28 8.24 11.00
C LYS A 66 1.45 8.22 10.03
N TRP A 67 1.77 7.06 9.47
CA TRP A 67 2.86 6.96 8.49
C TRP A 67 2.58 7.78 7.24
N TYR A 68 1.32 7.77 6.79
CA TYR A 68 0.91 8.59 5.66
C TYR A 68 1.14 10.07 5.96
N ASP A 69 0.73 10.52 7.13
CA ASP A 69 0.86 11.92 7.53
C ASP A 69 2.34 12.31 7.73
N GLU A 70 3.19 11.36 8.03
CA GLU A 70 4.62 11.60 8.16
C GLU A 70 5.33 11.67 6.80
N GLY A 71 4.61 11.43 5.72
CA GLY A 71 5.17 11.55 4.38
C GLY A 71 5.50 10.25 3.69
N HIS A 72 5.30 9.12 4.35
CA HIS A 72 5.60 7.83 3.74
C HIS A 72 4.51 7.42 2.76
N LEU A 73 4.88 6.56 1.81
CA LEU A 73 3.91 6.05 0.84
C LEU A 73 3.29 4.76 1.35
N ILE A 74 1.99 4.67 1.20
CA ILE A 74 1.22 3.51 1.61
C ILE A 74 0.63 2.85 0.38
N CYS A 75 1.01 1.61 0.13
CA CYS A 75 0.46 0.83 -0.97
C CYS A 75 -0.13 -0.45 -0.40
N PHE A 76 -1.43 -0.64 -0.60
CA PHE A 76 -2.05 -1.90 -0.22
C PHE A 76 -1.78 -2.93 -1.31
N PHE A 77 -1.37 -4.13 -0.89
CA PHE A 77 -1.03 -5.21 -1.80
C PHE A 77 -1.79 -6.45 -1.33
N THR A 78 -2.83 -6.84 -2.06
CA THR A 78 -3.78 -7.84 -1.59
C THR A 78 -3.99 -8.94 -2.62
N SER A 79 -4.28 -10.16 -2.12
CA SER A 79 -4.65 -11.26 -3.00
C SER A 79 -6.13 -11.23 -3.38
N ARG A 80 -6.89 -10.23 -2.94
CA ARG A 80 -8.23 -10.06 -3.47
C ARG A 80 -8.16 -9.87 -4.97
N VAL A 81 -9.11 -10.48 -5.69
CA VAL A 81 -9.11 -10.38 -7.14
C VAL A 81 -9.62 -9.01 -7.59
N GLU A 82 -9.29 -8.64 -8.81
CA GLU A 82 -9.62 -7.31 -9.34
C GLU A 82 -11.13 -7.03 -9.33
N ALA A 83 -11.95 -8.07 -9.46
CA ALA A 83 -13.40 -7.93 -9.40
C ALA A 83 -13.88 -7.38 -8.06
N HIS A 84 -13.07 -7.46 -7.03
CA HIS A 84 -13.43 -6.98 -5.68
C HIS A 84 -12.81 -5.62 -5.36
N ARG A 85 -12.31 -4.93 -6.36
CA ARG A 85 -11.68 -3.62 -6.17
C ARG A 85 -12.67 -2.60 -5.59
N ASP A 86 -13.86 -2.51 -6.16
CA ASP A 86 -14.83 -1.50 -5.74
C ASP A 86 -15.20 -1.65 -4.27
N VAL A 87 -15.50 -2.86 -3.83
CA VAL A 87 -15.89 -3.07 -2.44
C VAL A 87 -14.72 -2.81 -1.50
N THR A 88 -13.50 -3.14 -1.95
CA THR A 88 -12.30 -2.90 -1.16
C THR A 88 -12.06 -1.41 -0.99
N GLU A 89 -12.15 -0.64 -2.08
CA GLU A 89 -11.98 0.81 -2.01
C GLU A 89 -13.05 1.47 -1.16
N LYS A 90 -14.29 0.99 -1.26
CA LYS A 90 -15.37 1.51 -0.43
C LYS A 90 -15.10 1.28 1.05
N TRP A 91 -14.61 0.09 1.39
CA TRP A 91 -14.29 -0.22 2.78
C TRP A 91 -13.16 0.65 3.31
N LEU A 92 -12.10 0.82 2.51
CA LEU A 92 -10.97 1.67 2.91
C LEU A 92 -11.42 3.10 3.12
N LYS A 93 -12.24 3.63 2.21
CA LYS A 93 -12.76 4.99 2.33
C LYS A 93 -13.69 5.13 3.53
N LYS A 94 -14.55 4.16 3.73
CA LYS A 94 -15.50 4.15 4.85
C LYS A 94 -14.79 4.29 6.19
N HIS A 95 -13.64 3.64 6.35
CA HIS A 95 -12.90 3.67 7.59
C HIS A 95 -11.85 4.76 7.65
N GLY A 96 -11.67 5.52 6.60
CA GLY A 96 -10.77 6.66 6.61
C GLY A 96 -9.30 6.33 6.40
N PHE A 97 -9.00 5.21 5.76
CA PHE A 97 -7.61 4.90 5.41
C PHE A 97 -7.07 5.87 4.37
N LYS A 98 -5.88 6.36 4.62
CA LYS A 98 -5.15 7.21 3.68
C LYS A 98 -4.09 6.35 3.00
N TYR A 99 -4.09 6.34 1.68
CA TYR A 99 -3.15 5.50 0.94
C TYR A 99 -2.92 6.05 -0.47
N HIS A 100 -1.89 5.55 -1.12
CA HIS A 100 -1.50 6.04 -2.45
C HIS A 100 -1.89 5.08 -3.56
N SER A 101 -1.86 3.78 -3.30
CA SER A 101 -2.17 2.80 -4.34
C SER A 101 -2.73 1.52 -3.73
N LEU A 102 -3.42 0.77 -4.58
CA LEU A 102 -4.04 -0.49 -4.21
C LEU A 102 -3.77 -1.49 -5.32
N LEU A 103 -2.91 -2.46 -5.03
CA LEU A 103 -2.58 -3.53 -5.97
C LEU A 103 -3.36 -4.78 -5.61
N MET A 104 -4.12 -5.27 -6.57
CA MET A 104 -4.96 -6.45 -6.40
C MET A 104 -4.31 -7.65 -7.09
N GLY A 105 -4.78 -8.83 -6.74
CA GLY A 105 -4.34 -10.04 -7.45
C GLY A 105 -3.00 -10.60 -7.05
N LYS A 106 -2.55 -10.29 -5.84
CA LYS A 106 -1.30 -10.88 -5.33
C LYS A 106 -1.42 -12.41 -5.34
N PRO A 107 -0.45 -13.13 -5.91
CA PRO A 107 -0.48 -14.59 -5.89
C PRO A 107 -0.52 -15.11 -4.46
N ARG A 108 -1.29 -16.18 -4.27
CA ARG A 108 -1.43 -16.80 -2.96
C ARG A 108 -0.46 -17.97 -2.84
N GLY A 109 -0.01 -18.20 -1.60
CA GLY A 109 0.92 -19.28 -1.33
C GLY A 109 2.34 -18.94 -1.74
N GLY A 110 3.25 -19.86 -1.48
CA GLY A 110 4.65 -19.63 -1.76
C GLY A 110 5.28 -18.60 -0.85
N ASN A 111 6.51 -18.30 -1.12
CA ASN A 111 7.26 -17.30 -0.38
C ASN A 111 7.61 -16.13 -1.30
N TYR A 112 7.57 -14.93 -0.77
CA TYR A 112 7.99 -13.77 -1.52
C TYR A 112 9.48 -13.55 -1.31
N HIS A 113 10.20 -13.45 -2.42
CA HIS A 113 11.63 -13.20 -2.38
C HIS A 113 11.89 -11.80 -2.87
N CYS A 114 12.36 -10.93 -1.99
CA CYS A 114 12.80 -9.59 -2.39
C CYS A 114 14.18 -9.71 -2.96
N CYS A 115 14.29 -9.61 -4.27
CA CYS A 115 15.55 -9.77 -4.96
C CYS A 115 16.16 -8.45 -5.31
N LEU A 116 17.06 -7.98 -4.45
CA LEU A 116 17.85 -6.79 -4.73
C LEU A 116 19.19 -7.27 -5.25
N LEU A 117 19.40 -7.08 -6.54
CA LEU A 117 20.61 -7.59 -7.18
C LEU A 117 21.84 -6.83 -6.78
N TYR A 118 21.66 -5.65 -6.23
CA TYR A 118 22.78 -4.91 -5.67
C TYR A 118 22.25 -3.98 -4.60
N THR A 119 23.15 -3.53 -3.77
CA THR A 119 22.78 -2.56 -2.77
C THR A 119 23.71 -1.39 -2.88
N SER A 120 23.14 -0.22 -2.89
CA SER A 120 23.93 0.99 -2.94
C SER A 120 24.17 1.54 -1.56
N ASP A 121 23.38 1.12 -0.60
CA ASP A 121 23.39 1.72 0.71
C ASP A 121 23.44 0.69 1.80
N ALA A 122 24.06 1.06 2.88
CA ALA A 122 24.09 0.22 4.06
C ALA A 122 22.69 0.02 4.64
N GLY A 123 21.81 0.98 4.44
CA GLY A 123 20.47 0.87 4.96
C GLY A 123 19.67 -0.26 4.39
N ASP A 124 20.09 -0.81 3.29
CA ASP A 124 19.38 -1.89 2.65
C ASP A 124 19.55 -3.23 3.33
N GLU A 125 20.59 -3.40 4.09
CA GLU A 125 20.90 -4.70 4.67
C GLU A 125 19.82 -5.23 5.57
N GLU A 126 19.24 -4.38 6.35
CA GLU A 126 18.28 -4.85 7.34
C GLU A 126 16.95 -5.24 6.75
N GLY A 127 16.70 -4.89 5.54
CA GLY A 127 15.46 -5.24 4.89
C GLY A 127 15.51 -6.55 4.15
N ARG A 128 16.59 -7.24 4.21
CA ARG A 128 16.80 -8.41 3.35
C ARG A 128 16.77 -9.69 4.04
#